data_133bc4540a54d59a6ad2c5e46c64b70d
#
_entry.id   133bc4540a54d59a6ad2c5e46c64b70d
#
_cell.length_a   1.000
_cell.length_b   1.000
_cell.length_c   1.000
_cell.angle_alpha   90.00
_cell.angle_beta   90.00
_cell.angle_gamma   90.00
#
_symmetry.space_group_name_H-M   'P 1'
#
loop_
_entity.id
_entity.type
_entity.pdbx_description
1 polymer ?
#
loop_
_entity_poly.entity_id
_entity_poly.type
_entity_poly.pdbx_seq_one_letter_code
_entity_poly.pdbx_strand_id
1 'polypeptide(L)'
;LWNKAFLRATALGELDENLDGNSVRKESLVGRMDWIGVNWYFGITVEGAPNSFMPDFSPLLNVNPLTFVEGVNEPDKLEGLLGWVQDELKLPIYISENGAQDDPNDPDHMSRFVVQNLDALQRAIARGIDVRGYYYWTFVDNFEWNHGMSRKMGMYGMDGTDPAKTRTLRTAGTLYGEIASQGQIPAAAREKHLP
;
A
#
# COMPACT_ATOMS: atom_id res chain seq x y z
N LEU A 1 12.66 2.06 15.26
CA LEU A 1 13.99 1.63 14.80
C LEU A 1 13.89 0.58 13.70
N TRP A 2 13.31 -0.59 13.96
CA TRP A 2 13.27 -1.74 13.06
C TRP A 2 12.83 -1.43 11.63
N ASN A 3 11.70 -0.77 11.45
CA ASN A 3 11.12 -0.46 10.15
C ASN A 3 11.89 0.62 9.37
N LYS A 4 12.84 1.33 10.01
CA LYS A 4 13.65 2.38 9.37
C LYS A 4 15.09 1.96 9.11
N ALA A 5 15.63 1.01 9.90
CA ALA A 5 17.06 0.66 9.89
C ALA A 5 17.56 0.24 8.51
N PHE A 6 16.86 -0.68 7.84
CA PHE A 6 17.22 -1.13 6.50
C PHE A 6 17.15 0.00 5.46
N LEU A 7 16.08 0.78 5.48
CA LEU A 7 15.88 1.88 4.53
C LEU A 7 16.94 2.97 4.70
N ARG A 8 17.25 3.35 5.94
CA ARG A 8 18.30 4.34 6.23
C ARG A 8 19.68 3.83 5.83
N ALA A 9 19.97 2.56 6.08
CA ALA A 9 21.23 1.95 5.68
C ALA A 9 21.41 2.00 4.16
N THR A 10 20.42 1.58 3.38
CA THR A 10 20.53 1.45 1.92
C THR A 10 20.36 2.77 1.16
N ALA A 11 19.58 3.71 1.69
CA ALA A 11 19.42 5.03 1.07
C ALA A 11 20.51 6.02 1.50
N LEU A 12 20.78 6.09 2.81
CA LEU A 12 21.62 7.11 3.42
C LEU A 12 23.00 6.61 3.83
N GLY A 13 23.23 5.31 3.85
CA GLY A 13 24.44 4.70 4.39
C GLY A 13 24.52 4.69 5.91
N GLU A 14 23.40 4.92 6.60
CA GLU A 14 23.32 4.95 8.06
C GLU A 14 22.94 3.58 8.61
N LEU A 15 23.93 2.77 8.92
CA LEU A 15 23.76 1.42 9.44
C LEU A 15 23.72 1.41 10.97
N ASP A 16 22.59 1.00 11.52
CA ASP A 16 22.40 0.71 12.95
C ASP A 16 22.49 -0.82 13.15
N GLU A 17 23.72 -1.30 13.41
CA GLU A 17 24.01 -2.74 13.52
C GLU A 17 23.35 -3.39 14.73
N ASN A 18 23.14 -2.62 15.80
CA ASN A 18 22.60 -3.13 17.06
C ASN A 18 21.10 -2.83 17.23
N LEU A 19 20.52 -2.05 16.33
CA LEU A 19 19.12 -1.57 16.40
C LEU A 19 18.83 -0.82 17.71
N ASP A 20 19.84 -0.07 18.20
CA ASP A 20 19.77 0.72 19.42
C ASP A 20 19.56 2.23 19.18
N GLY A 21 19.48 2.64 17.91
CA GLY A 21 19.32 4.03 17.49
C GLY A 21 20.65 4.73 17.17
N ASN A 22 21.77 4.06 17.38
CA ASN A 22 23.10 4.58 17.10
C ASN A 22 23.59 4.03 15.75
N SER A 23 23.47 4.87 14.71
CA SER A 23 23.92 4.46 13.37
C SER A 23 25.37 4.92 13.11
N VAL A 24 26.11 4.09 12.37
CA VAL A 24 27.41 4.41 11.79
C VAL A 24 27.29 4.60 10.30
N ARG A 25 27.99 5.60 9.75
CA ARG A 25 28.01 5.80 8.32
C ARG A 25 28.89 4.76 7.62
N LYS A 26 28.32 4.08 6.63
CA LYS A 26 28.99 3.11 5.76
C LYS A 26 28.93 3.64 4.32
N GLU A 27 30.02 4.18 3.81
CA GLU A 27 30.09 4.76 2.45
C GLU A 27 29.74 3.74 1.36
N SER A 28 30.02 2.44 1.59
CA SER A 28 29.65 1.36 0.66
C SER A 28 28.14 1.16 0.51
N LEU A 29 27.33 1.70 1.41
CA LEU A 29 25.86 1.58 1.39
C LEU A 29 25.18 2.87 0.90
N VAL A 30 25.90 3.98 0.83
CA VAL A 30 25.33 5.26 0.38
C VAL A 30 24.80 5.17 -1.04
N GLY A 31 23.56 5.63 -1.26
CA GLY A 31 22.97 5.74 -2.59
C GLY A 31 22.77 4.39 -3.29
N ARG A 32 22.42 3.33 -2.55
CA ARG A 32 22.10 2.01 -3.12
C ARG A 32 20.65 1.85 -3.54
N MET A 33 19.86 2.93 -3.41
CA MET A 33 18.46 2.97 -3.85
C MET A 33 18.27 4.18 -4.77
N ASP A 34 17.66 3.94 -5.94
CA ASP A 34 17.30 4.99 -6.90
C ASP A 34 15.85 5.45 -6.69
N TRP A 35 15.02 4.63 -6.09
CA TRP A 35 13.62 4.88 -5.77
C TRP A 35 13.15 3.91 -4.68
N ILE A 36 11.99 4.18 -4.09
CA ILE A 36 11.35 3.31 -3.09
C ILE A 36 9.98 2.85 -3.58
N GLY A 37 9.73 1.54 -3.46
CA GLY A 37 8.41 0.93 -3.63
C GLY A 37 7.67 0.87 -2.30
N VAL A 38 6.43 1.33 -2.30
CA VAL A 38 5.55 1.29 -1.13
C VAL A 38 4.38 0.37 -1.43
N ASN A 39 4.23 -0.71 -0.65
CA ASN A 39 3.03 -1.52 -0.62
C ASN A 39 2.16 -1.02 0.52
N TRP A 40 0.97 -0.53 0.20
CA TRP A 40 0.05 0.03 1.17
C TRP A 40 -1.33 -0.62 1.05
N TYR A 41 -1.82 -1.15 2.15
CA TYR A 41 -3.18 -1.72 2.21
C TYR A 41 -3.98 -1.12 3.36
N PHE A 42 -3.38 -1.00 4.54
CA PHE A 42 -4.01 -0.44 5.74
C PHE A 42 -2.96 -0.09 6.80
N GLY A 43 -3.36 0.70 7.81
CA GLY A 43 -2.56 0.95 9.00
C GLY A 43 -2.78 -0.12 10.07
N ILE A 44 -1.72 -0.48 10.79
CA ILE A 44 -1.78 -1.32 11.97
C ILE A 44 -1.36 -0.49 13.18
N THR A 45 -2.18 -0.49 14.23
CA THR A 45 -1.78 0.09 15.50
C THR A 45 -0.93 -0.93 16.26
N VAL A 46 0.27 -0.53 16.67
CA VAL A 46 1.19 -1.37 17.44
C VAL A 46 1.40 -0.74 18.81
N GLU A 47 1.14 -1.50 19.86
CA GLU A 47 1.47 -1.12 21.23
C GLU A 47 2.76 -1.80 21.66
N GLY A 48 3.72 -1.03 22.17
CA GLY A 48 4.96 -1.55 22.71
C GLY A 48 4.80 -2.08 24.12
N ALA A 49 5.34 -3.25 24.43
CA ALA A 49 5.47 -3.72 25.78
C ALA A 49 6.61 -2.96 26.51
N PRO A 50 6.41 -2.43 27.73
CA PRO A 50 7.37 -1.55 28.39
C PRO A 50 8.75 -2.17 28.64
N ASN A 51 8.85 -3.49 28.66
CA ASN A 51 10.08 -4.25 28.98
C ASN A 51 10.53 -5.19 27.85
N SER A 52 10.03 -5.01 26.63
CA SER A 52 10.38 -5.86 25.48
C SER A 52 11.26 -5.11 24.50
N PHE A 53 12.40 -5.70 24.15
CA PHE A 53 13.25 -5.23 23.05
C PHE A 53 12.55 -5.34 21.69
N MET A 54 11.63 -6.29 21.56
CA MET A 54 10.78 -6.48 20.41
C MET A 54 9.38 -5.95 20.73
N PRO A 55 8.70 -5.29 19.80
CA PRO A 55 7.28 -5.01 19.96
C PRO A 55 6.55 -6.29 20.32
N ASP A 56 5.58 -6.21 21.23
CA ASP A 56 4.69 -7.33 21.48
C ASP A 56 3.87 -7.59 20.22
N PHE A 57 4.20 -8.65 19.51
CA PHE A 57 3.46 -9.11 18.34
C PHE A 57 2.21 -9.91 18.71
N SER A 58 1.86 -10.03 19.99
CA SER A 58 0.63 -10.71 20.41
C SER A 58 -0.61 -10.21 19.67
N PRO A 59 -0.80 -8.90 19.44
CA PRO A 59 -1.87 -8.41 18.58
C PRO A 59 -1.77 -8.92 17.15
N LEU A 60 -0.57 -9.00 16.59
CA LEU A 60 -0.34 -9.54 15.23
C LEU A 60 -0.55 -11.05 15.17
N LEU A 61 -0.23 -11.78 16.24
CA LEU A 61 -0.50 -13.21 16.34
C LEU A 61 -1.99 -13.49 16.55
N ASN A 62 -2.72 -12.56 17.15
CA ASN A 62 -4.16 -12.60 17.32
C ASN A 62 -4.92 -12.02 16.12
N VAL A 63 -4.25 -11.29 15.23
CA VAL A 63 -4.82 -10.92 13.94
C VAL A 63 -5.00 -12.21 13.16
N ASN A 64 -6.24 -12.60 12.94
CA ASN A 64 -6.54 -13.69 12.02
C ASN A 64 -5.87 -13.35 10.68
N PRO A 65 -4.85 -14.10 10.22
CA PRO A 65 -4.21 -13.80 8.95
C PRO A 65 -5.20 -13.82 7.78
N LEU A 66 -6.41 -14.37 7.97
CA LEU A 66 -7.52 -14.31 7.02
C LEU A 66 -8.19 -12.94 6.98
N THR A 67 -8.07 -12.11 8.02
CA THR A 67 -8.62 -10.74 8.07
C THR A 67 -7.56 -9.67 7.84
N PHE A 68 -6.32 -10.06 7.59
CA PHE A 68 -5.20 -9.13 7.39
C PHE A 68 -5.43 -8.15 6.22
N VAL A 69 -6.27 -8.53 5.26
CA VAL A 69 -6.65 -7.71 4.09
C VAL A 69 -7.93 -6.90 4.34
N GLU A 70 -8.59 -7.09 5.48
CA GLU A 70 -9.83 -6.42 5.89
C GLU A 70 -9.57 -5.23 6.84
N GLY A 71 -8.33 -4.75 6.89
CA GLY A 71 -7.99 -3.55 7.66
C GLY A 71 -8.74 -2.31 7.16
N VAL A 72 -8.98 -1.38 8.07
CA VAL A 72 -9.64 -0.11 7.74
C VAL A 72 -8.79 0.65 6.72
N ASN A 73 -9.39 1.09 5.62
CA ASN A 73 -8.73 1.98 4.68
C ASN A 73 -8.46 3.33 5.37
N GLU A 74 -7.21 3.73 5.42
CA GLU A 74 -6.75 4.94 6.10
C GLU A 74 -5.88 5.80 5.15
N PRO A 75 -6.49 6.41 4.13
CA PRO A 75 -5.75 7.15 3.10
C PRO A 75 -4.92 8.32 3.66
N ASP A 76 -5.35 8.94 4.74
CA ASP A 76 -4.58 10.01 5.39
C ASP A 76 -3.28 9.49 6.03
N LYS A 77 -3.26 8.25 6.50
CA LYS A 77 -2.03 7.62 6.98
C LYS A 77 -1.06 7.29 5.84
N LEU A 78 -1.59 6.93 4.65
CA LEU A 78 -0.78 6.80 3.45
C LEU A 78 -0.10 8.13 3.11
N GLU A 79 -0.83 9.23 3.07
CA GLU A 79 -0.27 10.56 2.83
C GLU A 79 0.84 10.91 3.84
N GLY A 80 0.61 10.61 5.13
CA GLY A 80 1.60 10.79 6.18
C GLY A 80 2.86 9.95 5.99
N LEU A 81 2.71 8.68 5.58
CA LEU A 81 3.84 7.79 5.27
C LEU A 81 4.68 8.33 4.11
N LEU A 82 4.03 8.80 3.03
CA LEU A 82 4.72 9.36 1.88
C LEU A 82 5.50 10.62 2.22
N GLY A 83 4.94 11.48 3.09
CA GLY A 83 5.64 12.63 3.64
C GLY A 83 6.90 12.23 4.40
N TRP A 84 6.79 11.23 5.27
CA TRP A 84 7.94 10.71 6.00
C TRP A 84 9.02 10.15 5.05
N VAL A 85 8.64 9.37 4.02
CA VAL A 85 9.58 8.82 3.03
C VAL A 85 10.32 9.96 2.31
N GLN A 86 9.58 10.99 1.87
CA GLN A 86 10.15 12.14 1.18
C GLN A 86 11.14 12.91 2.08
N ASP A 87 10.77 13.15 3.34
CA ASP A 87 11.58 13.94 4.27
C ASP A 87 12.86 13.20 4.69
N GLU A 88 12.76 11.92 4.98
CA GLU A 88 13.87 11.10 5.48
C GLU A 88 14.80 10.61 4.35
N LEU A 89 14.22 10.06 3.29
CA LEU A 89 14.99 9.33 2.27
C LEU A 89 15.26 10.15 1.02
N LYS A 90 14.41 11.14 0.72
CA LYS A 90 14.51 12.05 -0.44
C LYS A 90 14.61 11.28 -1.78
N LEU A 91 13.92 10.15 -1.86
CA LEU A 91 13.89 9.28 -3.03
C LEU A 91 12.55 9.39 -3.76
N PRO A 92 12.54 9.21 -5.08
CA PRO A 92 11.30 9.02 -5.83
C PRO A 92 10.49 7.83 -5.27
N ILE A 93 9.17 7.99 -5.22
CA ILE A 93 8.25 7.00 -4.65
C ILE A 93 7.38 6.38 -5.73
N TYR A 94 7.25 5.07 -5.70
CA TYR A 94 6.25 4.33 -6.46
C TYR A 94 5.35 3.57 -5.49
N ILE A 95 4.03 3.71 -5.61
CA ILE A 95 3.11 2.80 -4.93
C ILE A 95 3.11 1.51 -5.74
N SER A 96 3.89 0.54 -5.28
CA SER A 96 4.09 -0.74 -5.96
C SER A 96 2.93 -1.71 -5.76
N GLU A 97 2.19 -1.55 -4.65
CA GLU A 97 0.93 -2.26 -4.43
C GLU A 97 -0.01 -1.42 -3.57
N ASN A 98 -1.28 -1.39 -3.97
CA ASN A 98 -2.38 -0.84 -3.19
C ASN A 98 -3.68 -1.44 -3.72
N GLY A 99 -4.50 -2.05 -2.87
CA GLY A 99 -5.69 -2.73 -3.33
C GLY A 99 -6.62 -3.15 -2.21
N ALA A 100 -7.85 -3.46 -2.57
CA ALA A 100 -8.87 -3.97 -1.68
C ALA A 100 -9.53 -5.21 -2.25
N GLN A 101 -10.04 -6.05 -1.36
CA GLN A 101 -10.84 -7.20 -1.74
C GLN A 101 -12.24 -6.75 -2.21
N ASP A 102 -12.80 -7.44 -3.19
CA ASP A 102 -14.19 -7.30 -3.60
C ASP A 102 -15.12 -7.71 -2.44
N ASP A 103 -16.11 -6.88 -2.14
CA ASP A 103 -17.13 -7.16 -1.11
C ASP A 103 -18.47 -7.34 -1.78
N PRO A 104 -19.05 -8.56 -1.76
CA PRO A 104 -20.34 -8.82 -2.36
C PRO A 104 -21.51 -8.06 -1.70
N ASN A 105 -21.32 -7.55 -0.47
CA ASN A 105 -22.32 -6.74 0.24
C ASN A 105 -22.14 -5.23 0.00
N ASP A 106 -21.02 -4.82 -0.57
CA ASP A 106 -20.71 -3.42 -0.91
C ASP A 106 -20.07 -3.34 -2.30
N PRO A 107 -20.85 -3.29 -3.37
CA PRO A 107 -20.35 -3.29 -4.74
C PRO A 107 -19.48 -2.05 -5.09
N ASP A 108 -19.51 -1.02 -4.25
CA ASP A 108 -18.70 0.18 -4.41
C ASP A 108 -17.38 0.12 -3.62
N HIS A 109 -17.16 -0.92 -2.82
CA HIS A 109 -16.01 -1.01 -1.91
C HIS A 109 -14.66 -0.77 -2.62
N MET A 110 -14.36 -1.53 -3.67
CA MET A 110 -13.12 -1.37 -4.42
C MET A 110 -13.01 -0.01 -5.10
N SER A 111 -14.11 0.51 -5.67
CA SER A 111 -14.13 1.83 -6.33
C SER A 111 -13.86 2.95 -5.32
N ARG A 112 -14.50 2.89 -4.15
CA ARG A 112 -14.28 3.82 -3.06
C ARG A 112 -12.84 3.76 -2.56
N PHE A 113 -12.28 2.58 -2.37
CA PHE A 113 -10.89 2.38 -1.97
C PHE A 113 -9.93 3.05 -2.97
N VAL A 114 -10.10 2.80 -4.27
CA VAL A 114 -9.28 3.40 -5.34
C VAL A 114 -9.35 4.93 -5.30
N VAL A 115 -10.56 5.49 -5.23
CA VAL A 115 -10.74 6.96 -5.25
C VAL A 115 -10.09 7.60 -4.03
N GLN A 116 -10.32 7.07 -2.84
CA GLN A 116 -9.78 7.62 -1.59
C GLN A 116 -8.25 7.58 -1.53
N ASN A 117 -7.64 6.49 -1.97
CA ASN A 117 -6.18 6.38 -1.99
C ASN A 117 -5.55 7.25 -3.08
N LEU A 118 -6.13 7.32 -4.27
CA LEU A 118 -5.64 8.20 -5.33
C LEU A 118 -5.83 9.68 -4.97
N ASP A 119 -6.87 10.04 -4.24
CA ASP A 119 -7.04 11.40 -3.71
C ASP A 119 -5.94 11.74 -2.70
N ALA A 120 -5.61 10.83 -1.78
CA ALA A 120 -4.48 11.00 -0.87
C ALA A 120 -3.15 11.18 -1.62
N LEU A 121 -2.92 10.42 -2.70
CA LEU A 121 -1.75 10.59 -3.55
C LEU A 121 -1.73 11.94 -4.26
N GLN A 122 -2.88 12.42 -4.77
CA GLN A 122 -2.97 13.74 -5.38
C GLN A 122 -2.64 14.85 -4.37
N ARG A 123 -3.14 14.74 -3.12
CA ARG A 123 -2.77 15.68 -2.05
C ARG A 123 -1.27 15.64 -1.74
N ALA A 124 -0.69 14.44 -1.66
CA ALA A 124 0.75 14.27 -1.45
C ALA A 124 1.58 14.93 -2.57
N ILE A 125 1.23 14.68 -3.83
CA ILE A 125 1.89 15.29 -5.00
C ILE A 125 1.73 16.82 -4.98
N ALA A 126 0.55 17.35 -4.65
CA ALA A 126 0.31 18.78 -4.54
C ALA A 126 1.16 19.45 -3.45
N ARG A 127 1.60 18.71 -2.43
CA ARG A 127 2.54 19.14 -1.39
C ARG A 127 4.01 19.01 -1.79
N GLY A 128 4.29 18.57 -3.02
CA GLY A 128 5.65 18.43 -3.55
C GLY A 128 6.32 17.08 -3.27
N ILE A 129 5.58 16.06 -2.83
CA ILE A 129 6.12 14.71 -2.65
C ILE A 129 6.29 14.06 -4.03
N ASP A 130 7.47 13.50 -4.30
CA ASP A 130 7.86 12.93 -5.60
C ASP A 130 7.29 11.52 -5.79
N VAL A 131 5.96 11.43 -5.95
CA VAL A 131 5.26 10.17 -6.30
C VAL A 131 5.20 10.05 -7.82
N ARG A 132 5.82 9.02 -8.39
CA ARG A 132 5.98 8.83 -9.84
C ARG A 132 5.12 7.73 -10.44
N GLY A 133 4.52 6.86 -9.63
CA GLY A 133 3.70 5.78 -10.13
C GLY A 133 2.80 5.17 -9.09
N TYR A 134 1.73 4.57 -9.57
CA TYR A 134 0.76 3.86 -8.75
C TYR A 134 0.33 2.58 -9.48
N TYR A 135 0.43 1.44 -8.80
CA TYR A 135 0.06 0.13 -9.31
C TYR A 135 -0.95 -0.51 -8.36
N TYR A 136 -2.13 -0.80 -8.90
CA TYR A 136 -3.17 -1.47 -8.13
C TYR A 136 -2.88 -2.97 -8.02
N TRP A 137 -3.02 -3.53 -6.84
CA TRP A 137 -3.01 -4.96 -6.61
C TRP A 137 -4.46 -5.49 -6.51
N THR A 138 -4.94 -6.22 -7.53
CA THR A 138 -4.17 -6.76 -8.64
C THR A 138 -4.93 -6.60 -9.97
N PHE A 139 -4.27 -6.85 -11.09
CA PHE A 139 -4.90 -6.73 -12.41
C PHE A 139 -6.01 -7.76 -12.62
N VAL A 140 -5.78 -9.03 -12.26
CA VAL A 140 -6.74 -10.13 -12.35
C VAL A 140 -6.71 -10.96 -11.08
N ASP A 141 -7.85 -11.51 -10.65
CA ASP A 141 -7.89 -12.42 -9.51
C ASP A 141 -6.83 -13.50 -9.63
N ASN A 142 -6.04 -13.69 -8.60
CA ASN A 142 -4.91 -14.59 -8.57
C ASN A 142 -4.98 -15.56 -7.38
N PHE A 143 -3.97 -16.41 -7.27
CA PHE A 143 -3.78 -17.31 -6.13
C PHE A 143 -3.10 -16.52 -4.99
N GLU A 144 -3.90 -16.12 -4.00
CA GLU A 144 -3.48 -15.26 -2.89
C GLU A 144 -2.95 -16.09 -1.72
N TRP A 145 -1.72 -16.55 -1.83
CA TRP A 145 -1.00 -17.31 -0.79
C TRP A 145 -1.87 -18.45 -0.20
N ASN A 146 -1.99 -18.51 1.14
CA ASN A 146 -2.78 -19.52 1.85
C ASN A 146 -4.30 -19.35 1.67
N HIS A 147 -4.78 -18.28 1.06
CA HIS A 147 -6.18 -18.05 0.73
C HIS A 147 -6.60 -18.69 -0.61
N GLY A 148 -5.63 -19.15 -1.39
CA GLY A 148 -5.91 -19.69 -2.71
C GLY A 148 -6.62 -18.69 -3.62
N MET A 149 -7.67 -19.12 -4.30
CA MET A 149 -8.48 -18.27 -5.19
C MET A 149 -9.67 -17.59 -4.50
N SER A 150 -9.78 -17.68 -3.15
CA SER A 150 -10.94 -17.13 -2.43
C SER A 150 -10.91 -15.60 -2.33
N ARG A 151 -9.73 -15.00 -2.29
CA ARG A 151 -9.56 -13.53 -2.25
C ARG A 151 -9.73 -12.95 -3.65
N LYS A 152 -10.64 -12.01 -3.78
CA LYS A 152 -11.03 -11.40 -5.05
C LYS A 152 -10.57 -9.95 -5.09
N MET A 153 -9.30 -9.74 -5.48
CA MET A 153 -8.67 -8.41 -5.47
C MET A 153 -8.45 -7.84 -6.88
N GLY A 154 -8.74 -8.62 -7.93
CA GLY A 154 -8.49 -8.21 -9.31
C GLY A 154 -9.39 -7.09 -9.82
N MET A 155 -8.85 -6.19 -10.64
CA MET A 155 -9.67 -5.32 -11.50
C MET A 155 -10.51 -6.15 -12.47
N TYR A 156 -9.99 -7.33 -12.85
CA TYR A 156 -10.74 -8.37 -13.55
C TYR A 156 -11.02 -9.53 -12.61
N GLY A 157 -12.31 -9.85 -12.45
CA GLY A 157 -12.75 -11.08 -11.81
C GLY A 157 -12.42 -12.31 -12.66
N MET A 158 -12.01 -13.39 -12.00
CA MET A 158 -11.76 -14.68 -12.64
C MET A 158 -12.19 -15.83 -11.74
N ASP A 159 -12.90 -16.81 -12.31
CA ASP A 159 -13.15 -18.07 -11.63
C ASP A 159 -11.96 -19.02 -11.87
N GLY A 160 -11.28 -19.40 -10.79
CA GLY A 160 -10.17 -20.34 -10.85
C GLY A 160 -10.54 -21.74 -11.33
N THR A 161 -11.81 -22.12 -11.24
CA THR A 161 -12.35 -23.42 -11.68
C THR A 161 -12.76 -23.42 -13.15
N ASP A 162 -12.98 -22.24 -13.76
CA ASP A 162 -13.29 -22.15 -15.19
C ASP A 162 -12.06 -22.53 -16.04
N PRO A 163 -12.11 -23.58 -16.86
CA PRO A 163 -11.00 -23.97 -17.72
C PRO A 163 -10.59 -22.87 -18.71
N ALA A 164 -11.52 -22.02 -19.15
CA ALA A 164 -11.26 -20.91 -20.08
C ALA A 164 -10.63 -19.72 -19.39
N LYS A 165 -10.62 -19.67 -18.02
CA LYS A 165 -10.13 -18.52 -17.25
C LYS A 165 -10.72 -17.19 -17.72
N THR A 166 -12.01 -17.20 -18.01
CA THR A 166 -12.77 -16.02 -18.45
C THR A 166 -12.59 -14.87 -17.46
N ARG A 167 -12.29 -13.69 -17.99
CA ARG A 167 -12.05 -12.48 -17.19
C ARG A 167 -13.20 -11.52 -17.36
N THR A 168 -13.77 -11.05 -16.25
CA THR A 168 -14.85 -10.07 -16.24
C THR A 168 -14.36 -8.78 -15.59
N LEU A 169 -14.39 -7.67 -16.34
CA LEU A 169 -13.97 -6.37 -15.81
C LEU A 169 -14.95 -5.91 -14.73
N ARG A 170 -14.42 -5.56 -13.55
CA ARG A 170 -15.19 -4.98 -12.45
C ARG A 170 -15.39 -3.47 -12.64
N THR A 171 -16.40 -2.92 -11.97
CA THR A 171 -16.66 -1.46 -11.97
C THR A 171 -15.43 -0.66 -11.53
N ALA A 172 -14.72 -1.12 -10.50
CA ALA A 172 -13.49 -0.50 -10.04
C ALA A 172 -12.40 -0.47 -11.14
N GLY A 173 -12.31 -1.54 -11.94
CA GLY A 173 -11.38 -1.61 -13.08
C GLY A 173 -11.72 -0.62 -14.18
N THR A 174 -13.01 -0.44 -14.49
CA THR A 174 -13.47 0.59 -15.43
C THR A 174 -13.10 1.98 -14.93
N LEU A 175 -13.41 2.29 -13.67
CA LEU A 175 -13.10 3.58 -13.05
C LEU A 175 -11.60 3.84 -12.99
N TYR A 176 -10.80 2.84 -12.61
CA TYR A 176 -9.34 2.97 -12.58
C TYR A 176 -8.76 3.25 -13.98
N GLY A 177 -9.27 2.57 -15.00
CA GLY A 177 -8.87 2.82 -16.40
C GLY A 177 -9.24 4.23 -16.86
N GLU A 178 -10.40 4.76 -16.47
CA GLU A 178 -10.82 6.13 -16.75
C GLU A 178 -9.87 7.14 -16.07
N ILE A 179 -9.59 6.96 -14.76
CA ILE A 179 -8.67 7.82 -14.01
C ILE A 179 -7.28 7.80 -14.65
N ALA A 180 -6.76 6.61 -14.98
CA ALA A 180 -5.44 6.47 -15.58
C ALA A 180 -5.34 7.14 -16.96
N SER A 181 -6.40 7.08 -17.77
CA SER A 181 -6.42 7.71 -19.10
C SER A 181 -6.56 9.23 -19.05
N GLN A 182 -7.28 9.75 -18.06
CA GLN A 182 -7.53 11.19 -17.90
C GLN A 182 -6.48 11.90 -17.02
N GLY A 183 -5.69 11.14 -16.23
CA GLY A 183 -4.77 11.70 -15.25
C GLY A 183 -5.46 12.42 -14.09
N GLN A 184 -6.74 12.18 -13.87
CA GLN A 184 -7.53 12.80 -12.81
C GLN A 184 -8.71 11.92 -12.38
N ILE A 185 -9.15 12.11 -11.14
CA ILE A 185 -10.35 11.44 -10.62
C ILE A 185 -11.59 12.21 -11.16
N PRO A 186 -12.53 11.54 -11.84
CA PRO A 186 -13.77 12.18 -12.34
C PRO A 186 -14.57 12.83 -11.21
N ALA A 187 -15.20 13.99 -11.47
CA ALA A 187 -15.96 14.72 -10.47
C ALA A 187 -17.06 13.88 -9.83
N ALA A 188 -17.80 13.11 -10.62
CA ALA A 188 -18.84 12.20 -10.12
C ALA A 188 -18.28 11.12 -9.19
N ALA A 189 -17.06 10.60 -9.46
CA ALA A 189 -16.42 9.62 -8.59
C ALA A 189 -15.95 10.26 -7.28
N ARG A 190 -15.48 11.51 -7.31
CA ARG A 190 -15.17 12.28 -6.10
C ARG A 190 -16.42 12.49 -5.24
N GLU A 191 -17.49 12.99 -5.84
CA GLU A 191 -18.76 13.24 -5.14
C GLU A 191 -19.33 11.96 -4.50
N LYS A 192 -19.20 10.81 -5.19
CA LYS A 192 -19.72 9.53 -4.72
C LYS A 192 -18.88 8.89 -3.61
N HIS A 193 -17.55 9.01 -3.64
CA HIS A 193 -16.64 8.16 -2.89
C HIS A 193 -15.74 8.90 -1.88
N LEU A 194 -15.67 10.21 -1.94
CA LEU A 194 -14.98 11.02 -0.93
C LEU A 194 -16.00 11.52 0.12
N PRO A 195 -15.56 11.70 1.40
CA PRO A 195 -16.42 12.23 2.46
C PRO A 195 -16.83 13.67 2.23
#